data_694aff0c637bd0196bf28e5c3a887630
#
_entry.id   694aff0c637bd0196bf28e5c3a887630
#
_cell.length_a   1.000
_cell.length_b   1.000
_cell.length_c   1.000
_cell.angle_alpha   90.00
_cell.angle_beta   90.00
_cell.angle_gamma   90.00
#
_symmetry.space_group_name_H-M   'P 1'
#
loop_
_entity.id
_entity.type
_entity.pdbx_description
1 polymer ?
#
loop_
_entity_poly.entity_id
_entity_poly.type
_entity_poly.pdbx_seq_one_letter_code
_entity_poly.pdbx_strand_id
1 'polypeptide(L)'
;MPKVFLSPSNQYENRYAYGNTNEGRQMGIVANLLKVSLQRCGFEVLLMHDQTMAEKVRTANNWGADLYIPIHSNACNGKVSGTRMFCWSIPGSGYDACLAIFRYLAPLTPGESESIKVADDLYEVKWPYAPVAYIETDFHDVPETAKWIMEHTAEIAEAICKGVCSYFKVQYVAPKNTPAGRTCDVKLPVLEINCEGEYVKTLQILLNKYNNAKLTEDGSFGPATEKAVIAWQKDRGLQADGVVGEKSWSQLLK
;
A
#
# COMPACT_ATOMS: atom_id res chain seq x y z
N MET A 1 -20.00 -6.52 14.15
CA MET A 1 -19.03 -5.59 13.51
C MET A 1 -19.20 -5.72 12.02
N PRO A 2 -19.28 -4.63 11.26
CA PRO A 2 -19.37 -4.74 9.82
C PRO A 2 -18.09 -5.37 9.22
N LYS A 3 -18.27 -6.18 8.19
CA LYS A 3 -17.23 -6.92 7.49
C LYS A 3 -16.86 -6.23 6.18
N VAL A 4 -15.65 -5.75 6.06
CA VAL A 4 -15.16 -5.06 4.87
C VAL A 4 -14.12 -5.92 4.17
N PHE A 5 -14.38 -6.25 2.90
CA PHE A 5 -13.42 -6.96 2.06
C PHE A 5 -12.63 -5.98 1.20
N LEU A 6 -11.31 -6.07 1.26
CA LEU A 6 -10.39 -5.24 0.47
C LEU A 6 -9.76 -6.06 -0.64
N SER A 7 -9.95 -5.58 -1.87
CA SER A 7 -9.42 -6.18 -3.10
C SER A 7 -8.50 -5.20 -3.82
N PRO A 8 -7.26 -5.00 -3.38
CA PRO A 8 -6.33 -4.17 -4.13
C PRO A 8 -5.99 -4.78 -5.48
N SER A 9 -5.70 -3.91 -6.45
CA SER A 9 -5.22 -4.28 -7.77
C SER A 9 -3.98 -5.17 -7.68
N ASN A 10 -3.91 -6.18 -8.50
CA ASN A 10 -2.73 -7.01 -8.72
C ASN A 10 -2.13 -6.82 -10.13
N GLN A 11 -2.41 -5.68 -10.76
CA GLN A 11 -1.90 -5.34 -12.09
C GLN A 11 -0.47 -4.80 -12.00
N TYR A 12 0.49 -5.71 -11.93
CA TYR A 12 1.92 -5.37 -11.80
C TYR A 12 2.54 -4.85 -13.10
N GLU A 13 1.88 -5.06 -14.24
CA GLU A 13 2.29 -4.55 -15.55
C GLU A 13 1.95 -3.08 -15.76
N ASN A 14 0.97 -2.55 -15.01
CA ASN A 14 0.56 -1.16 -15.08
C ASN A 14 1.59 -0.27 -14.38
N ARG A 15 2.59 0.18 -15.15
CA ARG A 15 3.68 1.02 -14.66
C ARG A 15 3.22 2.44 -14.36
N TYR A 16 3.68 2.98 -13.24
CA TYR A 16 3.51 4.39 -12.93
C TYR A 16 4.42 5.27 -13.79
N ALA A 17 3.91 6.43 -14.22
CA ALA A 17 4.68 7.42 -14.98
C ALA A 17 5.77 8.10 -14.13
N TYR A 18 5.78 7.90 -12.82
CA TYR A 18 6.79 8.37 -11.89
C TYR A 18 7.23 7.25 -10.95
N GLY A 19 8.52 7.23 -10.62
CA GLY A 19 9.11 6.21 -9.77
C GLY A 19 9.22 4.83 -10.46
N ASN A 20 9.99 3.94 -9.89
CA ASN A 20 10.12 2.57 -10.41
C ASN A 20 9.12 1.64 -9.70
N THR A 21 7.83 1.87 -9.95
CA THR A 21 6.73 1.16 -9.30
C THR A 21 5.59 0.85 -10.28
N ASN A 22 4.52 0.26 -9.79
CA ASN A 22 3.34 -0.13 -10.56
C ASN A 22 2.07 -0.09 -9.68
N GLU A 23 0.92 -0.25 -10.33
CA GLU A 23 -0.39 -0.20 -9.70
C GLU A 23 -0.54 -1.23 -8.58
N GLY A 24 -0.25 -2.52 -8.86
CA GLY A 24 -0.39 -3.59 -7.88
C GLY A 24 0.38 -3.31 -6.59
N ARG A 25 1.62 -2.83 -6.70
CA ARG A 25 2.43 -2.50 -5.53
C ARG A 25 1.86 -1.32 -4.73
N GLN A 26 1.47 -0.23 -5.39
CA GLN A 26 1.00 0.96 -4.70
C GLN A 26 -0.38 0.75 -4.07
N MET A 27 -1.30 0.10 -4.77
CA MET A 27 -2.61 -0.21 -4.23
C MET A 27 -2.56 -1.26 -3.11
N GLY A 28 -1.59 -2.16 -3.15
CA GLY A 28 -1.28 -3.06 -2.04
C GLY A 28 -0.84 -2.30 -0.78
N ILE A 29 -0.02 -1.25 -0.90
CA ILE A 29 0.38 -0.38 0.22
C ILE A 29 -0.85 0.33 0.79
N VAL A 30 -1.66 0.97 -0.05
CA VAL A 30 -2.90 1.66 0.37
C VAL A 30 -3.84 0.70 1.10
N ALA A 31 -4.06 -0.51 0.56
CA ALA A 31 -4.95 -1.49 1.15
C ALA A 31 -4.47 -2.00 2.52
N ASN A 32 -3.17 -2.19 2.71
CA ASN A 32 -2.62 -2.58 4.00
C ASN A 32 -2.79 -1.48 5.05
N LEU A 33 -2.56 -0.22 4.70
CA LEU A 33 -2.81 0.92 5.57
C LEU A 33 -4.29 1.07 5.89
N LEU A 34 -5.17 0.93 4.89
CA LEU A 34 -6.62 0.97 5.06
C LEU A 34 -7.12 -0.14 6.00
N LYS A 35 -6.59 -1.36 5.87
CA LYS A 35 -6.91 -2.48 6.79
C LYS A 35 -6.66 -2.08 8.24
N VAL A 36 -5.50 -1.52 8.54
CA VAL A 36 -5.15 -1.06 9.90
C VAL A 36 -6.10 0.04 10.36
N SER A 37 -6.43 1.00 9.49
CA SER A 37 -7.32 2.12 9.80
C SER A 37 -8.75 1.66 10.08
N LEU A 38 -9.29 0.73 9.29
CA LEU A 38 -10.61 0.15 9.49
C LEU A 38 -10.68 -0.69 10.77
N GLN A 39 -9.66 -1.53 11.03
CA GLN A 39 -9.58 -2.32 12.27
C GLN A 39 -9.54 -1.42 13.50
N ARG A 40 -8.82 -0.30 13.45
CA ARG A 40 -8.80 0.72 14.51
C ARG A 40 -10.20 1.31 14.78
N CYS A 41 -11.02 1.43 13.74
CA CYS A 41 -12.40 1.88 13.83
C CYS A 41 -13.41 0.77 14.18
N GLY A 42 -12.95 -0.46 14.46
CA GLY A 42 -13.82 -1.55 14.91
C GLY A 42 -14.46 -2.37 13.77
N PHE A 43 -13.90 -2.34 12.55
CA PHE A 43 -14.33 -3.22 11.45
C PHE A 43 -13.61 -4.56 11.49
N GLU A 44 -14.30 -5.60 11.06
CA GLU A 44 -13.67 -6.86 10.67
C GLU A 44 -13.23 -6.74 9.21
N VAL A 45 -11.94 -7.00 8.93
CA VAL A 45 -11.36 -6.73 7.60
C VAL A 45 -10.65 -7.95 7.06
N LEU A 46 -11.05 -8.38 5.87
CA LEU A 46 -10.35 -9.38 5.08
C LEU A 46 -9.74 -8.71 3.84
N LEU A 47 -8.43 -8.89 3.66
CA LEU A 47 -7.68 -8.36 2.53
C LEU A 47 -7.09 -9.51 1.73
N MET A 48 -7.34 -9.53 0.42
CA MET A 48 -6.71 -10.46 -0.51
C MET A 48 -6.09 -9.67 -1.67
N HIS A 49 -4.78 -9.88 -1.92
CA HIS A 49 -4.04 -9.09 -2.92
C HIS A 49 -3.77 -9.86 -4.20
N ASP A 50 -3.00 -10.94 -4.13
CA ASP A 50 -2.43 -11.59 -5.32
C ASP A 50 -3.29 -12.70 -5.95
N GLN A 51 -4.49 -12.89 -5.44
CA GLN A 51 -5.44 -13.87 -5.95
C GLN A 51 -6.16 -13.34 -7.19
N THR A 52 -6.72 -14.25 -7.97
CA THR A 52 -7.59 -13.89 -9.10
C THR A 52 -8.86 -13.17 -8.64
N MET A 53 -9.45 -12.32 -9.48
CA MET A 53 -10.72 -11.64 -9.18
C MET A 53 -11.82 -12.63 -8.78
N ALA A 54 -11.88 -13.80 -9.44
CA ALA A 54 -12.85 -14.84 -9.13
C ALA A 54 -12.67 -15.43 -7.72
N GLU A 55 -11.43 -15.64 -7.28
CA GLU A 55 -11.13 -16.13 -5.94
C GLU A 55 -11.44 -15.08 -4.88
N LYS A 56 -11.10 -13.83 -5.13
CA LYS A 56 -11.41 -12.69 -4.23
C LYS A 56 -12.92 -12.56 -4.04
N VAL A 57 -13.69 -12.53 -5.13
CA VAL A 57 -15.17 -12.44 -5.09
C VAL A 57 -15.78 -13.64 -4.38
N ARG A 58 -15.36 -14.87 -4.73
CA ARG A 58 -15.85 -16.10 -4.07
C ARG A 58 -15.57 -16.07 -2.57
N THR A 59 -14.38 -15.64 -2.17
CA THR A 59 -13.99 -15.58 -0.76
C THR A 59 -14.80 -14.52 -0.02
N ALA A 60 -14.99 -13.34 -0.60
CA ALA A 60 -15.82 -12.28 -0.03
C ALA A 60 -17.26 -12.72 0.18
N ASN A 61 -17.85 -13.38 -0.83
CA ASN A 61 -19.23 -13.91 -0.78
C ASN A 61 -19.37 -14.98 0.31
N ASN A 62 -18.44 -15.94 0.40
CA ASN A 62 -18.43 -16.99 1.42
C ASN A 62 -18.20 -16.44 2.83
N TRP A 63 -17.40 -15.41 2.96
CA TRP A 63 -17.12 -14.76 4.23
C TRP A 63 -18.28 -13.89 4.71
N GLY A 64 -19.20 -13.53 3.81
CA GLY A 64 -20.32 -12.66 4.09
C GLY A 64 -19.89 -11.22 4.32
N ALA A 65 -19.16 -10.65 3.37
CA ALA A 65 -18.78 -9.24 3.41
C ALA A 65 -20.02 -8.34 3.40
N ASP A 66 -19.99 -7.27 4.18
CA ASP A 66 -20.99 -6.20 4.18
C ASP A 66 -20.67 -5.07 3.19
N LEU A 67 -19.38 -4.98 2.78
CA LEU A 67 -18.89 -4.07 1.75
C LEU A 67 -17.68 -4.69 1.05
N TYR A 68 -17.65 -4.60 -0.28
CA TYR A 68 -16.53 -5.04 -1.12
C TYR A 68 -15.86 -3.83 -1.76
N ILE A 69 -14.55 -3.67 -1.56
CA ILE A 69 -13.81 -2.49 -2.03
C ILE A 69 -12.64 -2.91 -2.92
N PRO A 70 -12.81 -2.90 -4.24
CA PRO A 70 -11.68 -2.89 -5.16
C PRO A 70 -10.92 -1.57 -5.07
N ILE A 71 -9.59 -1.64 -5.02
CA ILE A 71 -8.72 -0.46 -4.86
C ILE A 71 -7.73 -0.44 -6.01
N HIS A 72 -7.93 0.50 -6.92
CA HIS A 72 -7.17 0.67 -8.15
C HIS A 72 -6.63 2.10 -8.30
N SER A 73 -5.74 2.28 -9.24
CA SER A 73 -5.37 3.57 -9.81
C SER A 73 -5.47 3.49 -11.34
N ASN A 74 -6.03 4.52 -11.94
CA ASN A 74 -6.45 4.56 -13.33
C ASN A 74 -5.30 4.92 -14.30
N ALA A 75 -5.54 4.70 -15.58
CA ALA A 75 -4.73 5.20 -16.68
C ALA A 75 -5.63 5.61 -17.85
N CYS A 76 -5.24 6.61 -18.62
CA CYS A 76 -6.00 7.07 -19.79
C CYS A 76 -5.08 7.53 -20.92
N ASN A 77 -4.72 8.80 -20.94
CA ASN A 77 -3.98 9.44 -22.02
C ASN A 77 -2.83 10.33 -21.54
N GLY A 78 -2.37 10.14 -20.30
CA GLY A 78 -1.31 10.93 -19.67
C GLY A 78 -1.69 12.38 -19.34
N LYS A 79 -2.99 12.71 -19.30
CA LYS A 79 -3.48 14.09 -19.07
C LYS A 79 -4.64 14.17 -18.10
N VAL A 80 -5.39 13.08 -17.93
CA VAL A 80 -6.55 13.03 -17.03
C VAL A 80 -6.09 12.78 -15.60
N SER A 81 -6.71 13.45 -14.65
CA SER A 81 -6.44 13.29 -13.20
C SER A 81 -7.72 13.35 -12.40
N GLY A 82 -7.62 13.01 -11.11
CA GLY A 82 -8.73 13.02 -10.16
C GLY A 82 -9.38 11.65 -9.95
N THR A 83 -10.05 11.51 -8.80
CA THR A 83 -10.71 10.25 -8.39
C THR A 83 -11.88 9.89 -9.29
N ARG A 84 -12.02 8.60 -9.59
CA ARG A 84 -13.20 7.98 -10.21
C ARG A 84 -13.70 6.88 -9.29
N MET A 85 -15.01 6.66 -9.27
CA MET A 85 -15.56 5.51 -8.54
C MET A 85 -16.66 4.84 -9.36
N PHE A 86 -16.81 3.52 -9.12
CA PHE A 86 -17.80 2.72 -9.85
C PHE A 86 -18.61 1.87 -8.88
N CYS A 87 -19.89 1.69 -9.25
CA CYS A 87 -20.84 0.85 -8.53
C CYS A 87 -21.76 0.11 -9.50
N TRP A 88 -22.54 -0.86 -8.99
CA TRP A 88 -23.45 -1.64 -9.81
C TRP A 88 -24.65 -0.86 -10.34
N SER A 89 -25.23 0.01 -9.51
CA SER A 89 -26.44 0.78 -9.86
C SER A 89 -26.50 2.12 -9.15
N ILE A 90 -27.21 3.07 -9.74
CA ILE A 90 -27.56 4.38 -9.19
C ILE A 90 -29.07 4.57 -9.36
N PRO A 91 -29.84 4.70 -8.25
CA PRO A 91 -29.42 4.58 -6.85
C PRO A 91 -29.08 3.14 -6.42
N GLY A 92 -28.44 3.00 -5.28
CA GLY A 92 -28.13 1.70 -4.68
C GLY A 92 -27.12 1.80 -3.54
N SER A 93 -27.03 0.76 -2.70
CA SER A 93 -26.15 0.76 -1.54
C SER A 93 -24.66 0.83 -1.92
N GLY A 94 -24.27 0.31 -3.08
CA GLY A 94 -22.93 0.51 -3.64
C GLY A 94 -22.66 1.98 -4.00
N TYR A 95 -23.65 2.66 -4.59
CA TYR A 95 -23.57 4.09 -4.86
C TYR A 95 -23.45 4.92 -3.57
N ASP A 96 -24.23 4.58 -2.54
CA ASP A 96 -24.17 5.26 -1.23
C ASP A 96 -22.80 5.09 -0.58
N ALA A 97 -22.19 3.89 -0.68
CA ALA A 97 -20.85 3.63 -0.21
C ALA A 97 -19.79 4.42 -1.01
N CYS A 98 -19.91 4.44 -2.35
CA CYS A 98 -19.08 5.26 -3.22
C CYS A 98 -19.18 6.75 -2.84
N LEU A 99 -20.39 7.26 -2.69
CA LEU A 99 -20.63 8.68 -2.35
C LEU A 99 -20.01 9.05 -1.01
N ALA A 100 -20.13 8.17 -0.01
CA ALA A 100 -19.54 8.37 1.30
C ALA A 100 -18.01 8.42 1.24
N ILE A 101 -17.36 7.54 0.45
CA ILE A 101 -15.91 7.52 0.26
C ILE A 101 -15.46 8.73 -0.58
N PHE A 102 -16.14 9.00 -1.68
CA PHE A 102 -15.79 10.07 -2.62
C PHE A 102 -15.71 11.44 -1.95
N ARG A 103 -16.60 11.72 -0.99
CA ARG A 103 -16.62 12.99 -0.21
C ARG A 103 -15.33 13.26 0.54
N TYR A 104 -14.58 12.22 0.92
CA TYR A 104 -13.33 12.35 1.64
C TYR A 104 -12.10 12.18 0.76
N LEU A 105 -12.19 11.35 -0.28
CA LEU A 105 -11.05 11.04 -1.15
C LEU A 105 -10.87 12.09 -2.26
N ALA A 106 -11.94 12.43 -2.97
CA ALA A 106 -11.88 13.33 -4.11
C ALA A 106 -11.29 14.73 -3.81
N PRO A 107 -11.56 15.36 -2.64
CA PRO A 107 -10.93 16.63 -2.32
C PRO A 107 -9.43 16.57 -2.05
N LEU A 108 -8.86 15.38 -1.84
CA LEU A 108 -7.42 15.20 -1.60
C LEU A 108 -6.63 15.03 -2.90
N THR A 109 -7.23 14.36 -3.88
CA THR A 109 -6.55 14.01 -5.13
C THR A 109 -6.36 15.24 -6.00
N PRO A 110 -5.20 15.40 -6.66
CA PRO A 110 -4.99 16.47 -7.62
C PRO A 110 -5.92 16.34 -8.82
N GLY A 111 -6.20 17.46 -9.48
CA GLY A 111 -7.03 17.51 -10.68
C GLY A 111 -8.54 17.52 -10.41
N GLU A 112 -9.30 17.24 -11.46
CA GLU A 112 -10.76 17.28 -11.40
C GLU A 112 -11.32 15.88 -11.15
N SER A 113 -11.77 15.64 -9.91
CA SER A 113 -12.47 14.41 -9.55
C SER A 113 -13.87 14.42 -10.16
N GLU A 114 -14.09 13.49 -11.09
CA GLU A 114 -15.40 13.33 -11.71
C GLU A 114 -16.25 12.32 -10.94
N SER A 115 -17.43 12.26 -11.27
CA SER A 115 -18.56 11.47 -10.82
C SER A 115 -18.29 9.98 -10.44
N ILE A 116 -19.26 9.45 -9.71
CA ILE A 116 -19.51 8.04 -9.52
C ILE A 116 -20.32 7.54 -10.70
N LYS A 117 -19.91 6.42 -11.33
CA LYS A 117 -20.55 5.85 -12.52
C LYS A 117 -20.98 4.40 -12.29
N VAL A 118 -21.97 3.98 -13.07
CA VAL A 118 -22.31 2.54 -13.16
C VAL A 118 -21.27 1.86 -14.05
N ALA A 119 -20.81 0.67 -13.62
CA ALA A 119 -19.90 -0.19 -14.37
C ALA A 119 -20.32 -1.66 -14.17
N ASP A 120 -21.43 -2.03 -14.77
CA ASP A 120 -22.05 -3.37 -14.66
C ASP A 120 -21.32 -4.45 -15.48
N ASP A 121 -20.31 -4.08 -16.24
CA ASP A 121 -19.41 -4.94 -16.99
C ASP A 121 -18.14 -5.34 -16.21
N LEU A 122 -17.76 -4.58 -15.16
CA LEU A 122 -16.61 -4.92 -14.33
C LEU A 122 -16.89 -6.14 -13.43
N TYR A 123 -16.00 -7.14 -13.51
CA TYR A 123 -16.16 -8.39 -12.76
C TYR A 123 -16.33 -8.17 -11.24
N GLU A 124 -15.48 -7.35 -10.64
CA GLU A 124 -15.50 -7.06 -9.21
C GLU A 124 -16.60 -6.05 -8.80
N VAL A 125 -17.36 -5.53 -9.74
CA VAL A 125 -18.59 -4.78 -9.48
C VAL A 125 -19.83 -5.67 -9.58
N LYS A 126 -19.81 -6.61 -10.54
CA LYS A 126 -20.96 -7.45 -10.90
C LYS A 126 -21.21 -8.63 -9.95
N TRP A 127 -20.17 -9.31 -9.50
CA TRP A 127 -20.29 -10.63 -8.88
C TRP A 127 -20.22 -10.69 -7.35
N PRO A 128 -19.73 -9.68 -6.62
CA PRO A 128 -19.89 -9.64 -5.17
C PRO A 128 -21.37 -9.56 -4.77
N TYR A 129 -21.76 -10.29 -3.71
CA TYR A 129 -23.10 -10.17 -3.12
C TYR A 129 -23.23 -8.89 -2.27
N ALA A 130 -22.12 -8.47 -1.68
CA ALA A 130 -22.05 -7.22 -0.94
C ALA A 130 -22.17 -6.00 -1.88
N PRO A 131 -22.65 -4.86 -1.38
CA PRO A 131 -22.46 -3.57 -2.06
C PRO A 131 -21.01 -3.35 -2.43
N VAL A 132 -20.76 -2.80 -3.63
CA VAL A 132 -19.42 -2.55 -4.14
C VAL A 132 -19.13 -1.06 -4.22
N ALA A 133 -17.99 -0.66 -3.66
CA ALA A 133 -17.40 0.66 -3.87
C ALA A 133 -16.04 0.47 -4.58
N TYR A 134 -16.06 0.46 -5.91
CA TYR A 134 -14.85 0.34 -6.71
C TYR A 134 -14.16 1.70 -6.81
N ILE A 135 -12.90 1.76 -6.44
CA ILE A 135 -12.12 3.00 -6.33
C ILE A 135 -11.05 3.01 -7.41
N GLU A 136 -11.03 4.06 -8.20
CA GLU A 136 -9.90 4.52 -8.99
C GLU A 136 -9.36 5.77 -8.31
N THR A 137 -8.28 5.61 -7.54
CA THR A 137 -7.76 6.65 -6.64
C THR A 137 -7.41 7.92 -7.40
N ASP A 138 -6.60 7.79 -8.44
CA ASP A 138 -6.20 8.82 -9.40
C ASP A 138 -5.51 8.15 -10.59
N PHE A 139 -4.97 8.91 -11.55
CA PHE A 139 -4.36 8.40 -12.76
C PHE A 139 -2.84 8.25 -12.61
N HIS A 140 -2.35 7.02 -12.68
CA HIS A 140 -0.94 6.71 -12.52
C HIS A 140 -0.09 6.90 -13.80
N ASP A 141 -0.74 7.17 -14.94
CA ASP A 141 -0.08 7.49 -16.21
C ASP A 141 0.26 8.99 -16.38
N VAL A 142 -0.07 9.82 -15.38
CA VAL A 142 0.35 11.22 -15.26
C VAL A 142 1.46 11.32 -14.21
N PRO A 143 2.65 11.86 -14.54
CA PRO A 143 3.80 11.87 -13.60
C PRO A 143 3.50 12.54 -12.26
N GLU A 144 2.79 13.66 -12.26
CA GLU A 144 2.46 14.43 -11.06
C GLU A 144 1.51 13.66 -10.14
N THR A 145 0.48 13.04 -10.70
CA THR A 145 -0.50 12.26 -9.91
C THR A 145 0.08 10.92 -9.47
N ALA A 146 0.91 10.28 -10.30
CA ALA A 146 1.66 9.08 -9.93
C ALA A 146 2.56 9.35 -8.71
N LYS A 147 3.29 10.47 -8.73
CA LYS A 147 4.11 10.92 -7.59
C LYS A 147 3.25 11.18 -6.37
N TRP A 148 2.15 11.92 -6.55
CA TRP A 148 1.22 12.24 -5.46
C TRP A 148 0.66 10.98 -4.78
N ILE A 149 0.20 9.98 -5.56
CA ILE A 149 -0.29 8.70 -5.02
C ILE A 149 0.77 8.04 -4.14
N MET A 150 2.03 8.00 -4.61
CA MET A 150 3.12 7.36 -3.87
C MET A 150 3.44 8.07 -2.55
N GLU A 151 3.34 9.40 -2.52
CA GLU A 151 3.66 10.23 -1.37
C GLU A 151 2.51 10.32 -0.36
N HIS A 152 1.25 10.00 -0.76
CA HIS A 152 0.04 10.21 0.06
C HIS A 152 -0.74 8.92 0.35
N THR A 153 -0.08 7.75 0.30
CA THR A 153 -0.76 6.45 0.52
C THR A 153 -1.48 6.37 1.86
N ALA A 154 -0.95 7.02 2.90
CA ALA A 154 -1.56 7.03 4.23
C ALA A 154 -2.81 7.94 4.27
N GLU A 155 -2.75 9.11 3.67
CA GLU A 155 -3.88 10.05 3.56
C GLU A 155 -5.02 9.46 2.73
N ILE A 156 -4.68 8.77 1.63
CA ILE A 156 -5.64 8.03 0.79
C ILE A 156 -6.36 6.97 1.64
N ALA A 157 -5.61 6.14 2.36
CA ALA A 157 -6.17 5.11 3.22
C ALA A 157 -7.08 5.69 4.32
N GLU A 158 -6.68 6.78 4.97
CA GLU A 158 -7.49 7.45 5.99
C GLU A 158 -8.76 8.08 5.39
N ALA A 159 -8.70 8.66 4.20
CA ALA A 159 -9.86 9.22 3.51
C ALA A 159 -10.89 8.13 3.19
N ILE A 160 -10.43 7.00 2.64
CA ILE A 160 -11.30 5.84 2.38
C ILE A 160 -11.91 5.34 3.72
N CYS A 161 -11.11 5.22 4.77
CA CYS A 161 -11.58 4.80 6.10
C CYS A 161 -12.68 5.72 6.64
N LYS A 162 -12.51 7.05 6.55
CA LYS A 162 -13.54 8.02 6.95
C LYS A 162 -14.83 7.82 6.17
N GLY A 163 -14.74 7.59 4.87
CA GLY A 163 -15.89 7.31 4.02
C GLY A 163 -16.62 6.03 4.41
N VAL A 164 -15.90 4.95 4.67
CA VAL A 164 -16.46 3.68 5.14
C VAL A 164 -17.12 3.86 6.51
N CYS A 165 -16.48 4.57 7.44
CA CYS A 165 -17.07 4.91 8.74
C CYS A 165 -18.38 5.68 8.57
N SER A 166 -18.40 6.66 7.66
CA SER A 166 -19.61 7.46 7.35
C SER A 166 -20.74 6.59 6.79
N TYR A 167 -20.42 5.68 5.86
CA TYR A 167 -21.40 4.76 5.26
C TYR A 167 -22.05 3.86 6.30
N PHE A 168 -21.28 3.23 7.17
CA PHE A 168 -21.78 2.33 8.20
C PHE A 168 -22.25 3.06 9.47
N LYS A 169 -22.14 4.39 9.56
CA LYS A 169 -22.43 5.21 10.75
C LYS A 169 -21.62 4.75 11.97
N VAL A 170 -20.39 4.31 11.73
CA VAL A 170 -19.41 3.97 12.76
C VAL A 170 -18.58 5.20 13.07
N GLN A 171 -18.26 5.43 14.35
CA GLN A 171 -17.40 6.55 14.72
C GLN A 171 -15.98 6.35 14.15
N TYR A 172 -15.52 7.35 13.40
CA TYR A 172 -14.13 7.37 12.96
C TYR A 172 -13.20 7.61 14.15
N VAL A 173 -12.23 6.74 14.31
CA VAL A 173 -11.15 6.87 15.28
C VAL A 173 -9.90 7.32 14.53
N ALA A 174 -9.42 8.52 14.80
CA ALA A 174 -8.19 9.03 14.19
C ALA A 174 -6.97 8.17 14.61
N PRO A 175 -5.94 8.06 13.76
CA PRO A 175 -4.68 7.50 14.21
C PRO A 175 -4.23 8.31 15.44
N LYS A 176 -3.81 7.62 16.49
CA LYS A 176 -3.17 8.33 17.61
C LYS A 176 -2.02 9.09 16.98
N ASN A 177 -1.98 10.41 17.19
CA ASN A 177 -0.86 11.23 16.74
C ASN A 177 0.42 10.61 17.29
N THR A 178 1.03 9.76 16.50
CA THR A 178 2.43 9.45 16.67
C THR A 178 3.11 10.70 16.16
N PRO A 179 3.88 11.44 16.96
CA PRO A 179 4.64 12.56 16.43
C PRO A 179 5.33 12.12 15.16
N ALA A 180 5.31 12.95 14.11
CA ALA A 180 6.07 12.70 12.89
C ALA A 180 7.50 12.34 13.34
N GLY A 181 7.92 11.08 13.13
CA GLY A 181 9.21 10.59 13.60
C GLY A 181 9.16 9.43 14.63
N ARG A 182 7.99 8.89 15.03
CA ARG A 182 8.01 7.54 15.58
C ARG A 182 8.11 6.55 14.42
N THR A 183 9.33 6.36 13.95
CA THR A 183 9.79 5.03 13.57
C THR A 183 9.31 4.05 14.64
N CYS A 184 8.65 2.96 14.24
CA CYS A 184 8.57 1.82 15.13
C CYS A 184 10.01 1.57 15.60
N ASP A 185 10.25 1.55 16.91
CA ASP A 185 11.51 1.06 17.44
C ASP A 185 11.57 -0.45 17.16
N VAL A 186 11.68 -0.81 15.89
CA VAL A 186 12.17 -2.12 15.51
C VAL A 186 13.64 -2.05 15.84
N LYS A 187 14.00 -2.58 17.01
CA LYS A 187 15.40 -2.82 17.33
C LYS A 187 15.90 -3.87 16.34
N LEU A 188 16.44 -3.41 15.24
CA LEU A 188 17.13 -4.29 14.32
C LEU A 188 18.34 -4.87 15.06
N PRO A 189 18.61 -6.18 14.88
CA PRO A 189 19.73 -6.81 15.55
C PRO A 189 21.03 -6.16 15.13
N VAL A 190 21.97 -6.12 16.04
CA VAL A 190 23.37 -5.84 15.70
C VAL A 190 23.89 -7.04 14.93
N LEU A 191 24.46 -6.81 13.75
CA LEU A 191 25.07 -7.85 12.93
C LEU A 191 26.57 -7.64 12.85
N GLU A 192 27.31 -8.71 13.08
CA GLU A 192 28.77 -8.76 12.99
C GLU A 192 29.21 -10.13 12.51
N ILE A 193 30.51 -10.33 12.35
CA ILE A 193 31.07 -11.60 11.89
C ILE A 193 30.54 -12.77 12.75
N ASN A 194 30.21 -13.89 12.09
CA ASN A 194 29.57 -15.10 12.61
C ASN A 194 28.06 -14.98 12.93
N CYS A 195 27.40 -13.86 12.67
CA CYS A 195 25.95 -13.82 12.66
C CYS A 195 25.38 -14.58 11.46
N GLU A 196 24.21 -15.20 11.66
CA GLU A 196 23.49 -15.95 10.61
C GLU A 196 21.99 -15.62 10.62
N GLY A 197 21.33 -15.83 9.47
CA GLY A 197 19.87 -15.75 9.34
C GLY A 197 19.38 -14.65 8.40
N GLU A 198 18.05 -14.44 8.39
CA GLU A 198 17.36 -13.57 7.44
C GLU A 198 17.81 -12.11 7.50
N TYR A 199 18.19 -11.59 8.65
CA TYR A 199 18.72 -10.22 8.76
C TYR A 199 20.07 -10.07 8.07
N VAL A 200 20.94 -11.09 8.14
CA VAL A 200 22.22 -11.11 7.41
C VAL A 200 21.98 -11.19 5.92
N LYS A 201 21.05 -12.03 5.47
CA LYS A 201 20.65 -12.12 4.06
C LYS A 201 20.09 -10.79 3.54
N THR A 202 19.24 -10.14 4.32
CA THR A 202 18.72 -8.79 4.00
C THR A 202 19.86 -7.78 3.86
N LEU A 203 20.84 -7.80 4.77
CA LEU A 203 22.02 -6.95 4.69
C LEU A 203 22.82 -7.20 3.40
N GLN A 204 23.07 -8.47 3.05
CA GLN A 204 23.79 -8.86 1.82
C GLN A 204 23.07 -8.34 0.57
N ILE A 205 21.72 -8.47 0.50
CA ILE A 205 20.90 -7.92 -0.58
C ILE A 205 21.06 -6.40 -0.68
N LEU A 206 21.00 -5.69 0.45
CA LEU A 206 21.14 -4.24 0.47
C LEU A 206 22.54 -3.77 0.05
N LEU A 207 23.59 -4.44 0.50
CA LEU A 207 24.96 -4.15 0.11
C LEU A 207 25.21 -4.44 -1.38
N ASN A 208 24.63 -5.50 -1.91
CA ASN A 208 24.67 -5.79 -3.35
C ASN A 208 23.98 -4.71 -4.15
N LYS A 209 22.80 -4.28 -3.72
CA LYS A 209 21.98 -3.28 -4.40
C LYS A 209 22.61 -1.88 -4.38
N TYR A 210 23.12 -1.43 -3.22
CA TYR A 210 23.56 -0.05 -3.03
C TYR A 210 25.06 0.15 -3.16
N ASN A 211 25.85 -0.91 -3.04
CA ASN A 211 27.32 -0.84 -3.07
C ASN A 211 27.95 -1.82 -4.08
N ASN A 212 27.15 -2.54 -4.85
CA ASN A 212 27.62 -3.53 -5.83
C ASN A 212 28.63 -4.54 -5.23
N ALA A 213 28.37 -4.99 -4.01
CA ALA A 213 29.31 -5.77 -3.21
C ALA A 213 29.56 -7.20 -3.74
N LYS A 214 28.67 -7.69 -4.62
CA LYS A 214 28.72 -9.03 -5.24
C LYS A 214 28.80 -10.17 -4.21
N LEU A 215 28.10 -10.03 -3.10
CA LEU A 215 28.02 -11.04 -2.05
C LEU A 215 27.08 -12.18 -2.46
N THR A 216 27.38 -13.39 -2.00
CA THR A 216 26.38 -14.46 -1.96
C THR A 216 25.35 -14.12 -0.88
N GLU A 217 24.05 -14.20 -1.23
CA GLU A 217 22.95 -13.86 -0.32
C GLU A 217 22.52 -15.12 0.47
N ASP A 218 23.49 -15.69 1.19
CA ASP A 218 23.36 -16.97 1.91
C ASP A 218 22.91 -16.82 3.36
N GLY A 219 22.85 -15.57 3.86
CA GLY A 219 22.50 -15.29 5.25
C GLY A 219 23.61 -15.58 6.24
N SER A 220 24.86 -15.76 5.79
CA SER A 220 26.02 -15.96 6.68
C SER A 220 26.93 -14.73 6.67
N PHE A 221 27.17 -14.13 7.83
CA PHE A 221 28.04 -12.97 7.98
C PHE A 221 29.50 -13.43 8.10
N GLY A 222 30.07 -13.80 6.96
CA GLY A 222 31.47 -14.19 6.85
C GLY A 222 32.40 -13.00 6.54
N PRO A 223 33.72 -13.28 6.38
CA PRO A 223 34.73 -12.24 6.08
C PRO A 223 34.42 -11.41 4.83
N ALA A 224 33.76 -11.97 3.82
CA ALA A 224 33.34 -11.25 2.63
C ALA A 224 32.27 -10.19 2.94
N THR A 225 31.28 -10.56 3.76
CA THR A 225 30.22 -9.66 4.22
C THR A 225 30.82 -8.56 5.10
N GLU A 226 31.70 -8.88 6.04
CA GLU A 226 32.38 -7.91 6.89
C GLU A 226 33.16 -6.86 6.06
N LYS A 227 33.97 -7.34 5.13
CA LYS A 227 34.72 -6.46 4.20
C LYS A 227 33.81 -5.51 3.42
N ALA A 228 32.67 -6.01 2.96
CA ALA A 228 31.68 -5.20 2.24
C ALA A 228 31.02 -4.16 3.16
N VAL A 229 30.71 -4.51 4.41
CA VAL A 229 30.19 -3.58 5.42
C VAL A 229 31.21 -2.48 5.70
N ILE A 230 32.48 -2.81 5.95
CA ILE A 230 33.55 -1.83 6.21
C ILE A 230 33.72 -0.86 5.03
N ALA A 231 33.71 -1.37 3.79
CA ALA A 231 33.80 -0.55 2.59
C ALA A 231 32.61 0.42 2.49
N TRP A 232 31.39 -0.12 2.69
CA TRP A 232 30.15 0.67 2.64
C TRP A 232 30.10 1.73 3.77
N GLN A 233 30.53 1.38 4.99
CA GLN A 233 30.60 2.33 6.12
C GLN A 233 31.54 3.50 5.81
N LYS A 234 32.71 3.23 5.21
CA LYS A 234 33.65 4.26 4.75
C LYS A 234 33.03 5.22 3.74
N ASP A 235 32.34 4.66 2.73
CA ASP A 235 31.67 5.45 1.69
C ASP A 235 30.57 6.36 2.24
N ARG A 236 29.97 5.98 3.38
CA ARG A 236 28.90 6.73 4.05
C ARG A 236 29.41 7.62 5.20
N GLY A 237 30.73 7.69 5.43
CA GLY A 237 31.30 8.46 6.51
C GLY A 237 30.95 7.95 7.91
N LEU A 238 30.63 6.67 8.02
CA LEU A 238 30.36 6.00 9.28
C LEU A 238 31.67 5.45 9.88
N GLN A 239 31.64 5.08 11.15
CA GLN A 239 32.70 4.28 11.75
C GLN A 239 32.79 2.94 11.02
N ALA A 240 33.95 2.66 10.43
CA ALA A 240 34.15 1.47 9.59
C ALA A 240 34.69 0.31 10.44
N ASP A 241 33.84 -0.15 11.34
CA ASP A 241 34.14 -1.22 12.31
C ASP A 241 33.65 -2.62 11.89
N GLY A 242 32.93 -2.71 10.77
CA GLY A 242 32.36 -3.96 10.30
C GLY A 242 31.10 -4.39 11.04
N VAL A 243 30.61 -3.59 12.00
CA VAL A 243 29.41 -3.90 12.80
C VAL A 243 28.23 -3.11 12.29
N VAL A 244 27.13 -3.79 11.97
CA VAL A 244 25.88 -3.17 11.50
C VAL A 244 24.98 -2.92 12.71
N GLY A 245 25.20 -1.81 13.39
CA GLY A 245 24.35 -1.31 14.47
C GLY A 245 23.30 -0.30 13.97
N GLU A 246 22.66 0.39 14.92
CA GLU A 246 21.56 1.34 14.67
C GLU A 246 21.90 2.39 13.59
N LYS A 247 23.09 2.99 13.66
CA LYS A 247 23.52 3.99 12.69
C LYS A 247 23.68 3.43 11.28
N SER A 248 24.23 2.22 11.18
CA SER A 248 24.39 1.51 9.90
C SER A 248 23.02 1.15 9.30
N TRP A 249 22.13 0.56 10.09
CA TRP A 249 20.78 0.25 9.65
C TRP A 249 20.00 1.49 9.20
N SER A 250 20.09 2.58 9.96
CA SER A 250 19.45 3.86 9.61
C SER A 250 19.91 4.42 8.27
N GLN A 251 21.12 4.11 7.81
CA GLN A 251 21.63 4.54 6.51
C GLN A 251 21.32 3.53 5.38
N LEU A 252 21.24 2.23 5.69
CA LEU A 252 20.92 1.18 4.73
C LEU A 252 19.44 1.21 4.29
N LEU A 253 18.56 1.72 5.15
CA LEU A 253 17.11 1.73 4.95
C LEU A 253 16.56 3.06 4.42
N LYS A 254 17.43 4.03 4.10
CA LYS A 254 17.09 5.28 3.41
C LYS A 254 17.13 5.09 1.91
#